data_08bd542e5a10036fc8ee29b354f106f2
#
_entry.id   08bd542e5a10036fc8ee29b354f106f2
#
_cell.length_a   1.000
_cell.length_b   1.000
_cell.length_c   1.000
_cell.angle_alpha   90.00
_cell.angle_beta   90.00
_cell.angle_gamma   90.00
#
_symmetry.space_group_name_H-M   'P 1'
#
loop_
_entity.id
_entity.type
_entity.pdbx_description
1 polymer ?
#
loop_
_entity_poly.entity_id
_entity_poly.type
_entity_poly.pdbx_seq_one_letter_code
_entity_poly.pdbx_strand_id
1 'polypeptide(L)'
;MIKRQVAIEAEPRAEPRKDALVAAAYKVLATRGFEGLRTREVAAMVGVNIATLHYYFPHKEDLIRGVVGYAMPIAFVAGQVQLRLR
;
A
#
# COMPACT_ATOMS: atom_id res chain seq x y z
N MET A 1 -13.72 -28.10 -8.50
CA MET A 1 -13.37 -27.52 -8.47
C MET A 1 -12.63 -27.12 -8.26
N ILE A 2 -12.28 -26.78 -8.06
CA ILE A 2 -11.57 -26.24 -7.84
C ILE A 2 -10.93 -25.65 -8.41
N LYS A 3 -10.90 -25.49 -9.09
CA LYS A 3 -10.29 -24.90 -9.70
C LYS A 3 -10.52 -23.75 -9.87
N ARG A 4 -11.53 -23.30 -9.92
CA ARG A 4 -11.92 -22.20 -10.02
C ARG A 4 -11.31 -21.36 -9.15
N GLN A 5 -11.27 -21.77 -8.31
CA GLN A 5 -10.66 -21.21 -7.40
C GLN A 5 -9.41 -20.79 -7.88
N VAL A 6 -8.85 -21.51 -8.60
CA VAL A 6 -7.67 -21.17 -9.13
C VAL A 6 -7.71 -19.87 -9.80
N ALA A 7 -8.71 -19.63 -10.52
CA ALA A 7 -8.83 -18.40 -11.20
C ALA A 7 -8.85 -17.28 -10.24
N ILE A 8 -9.50 -17.46 -9.16
CA ILE A 8 -9.59 -16.47 -8.21
C ILE A 8 -8.29 -16.17 -7.65
N GLU A 9 -7.51 -17.19 -7.40
CA GLU A 9 -6.34 -16.94 -6.87
C GLU A 9 -5.46 -16.26 -7.76
N ALA A 10 -5.64 -16.35 -8.96
CA ALA A 10 -4.80 -15.71 -9.89
C ALA A 10 -4.90 -14.23 -9.75
N GLU A 11 -5.85 -13.76 -8.99
CA GLU A 11 -5.99 -12.37 -8.83
C GLU A 11 -4.76 -11.84 -8.21
N PRO A 12 -4.01 -11.10 -8.88
CA PRO A 12 -2.73 -10.67 -8.42
C PRO A 12 -2.72 -9.85 -7.21
N ARG A 13 -3.79 -9.23 -6.93
CA ARG A 13 -3.75 -8.37 -5.88
C ARG A 13 -3.79 -9.03 -4.60
N ALA A 14 -3.80 -10.29 -4.55
CA ALA A 14 -3.88 -10.97 -3.30
C ALA A 14 -2.50 -11.02 -2.66
N GLU A 15 -2.08 -9.98 -2.07
CA GLU A 15 -0.85 -9.91 -1.35
C GLU A 15 -1.11 -9.12 -0.10
N PRO A 16 -1.73 -9.73 0.91
CA PRO A 16 -2.12 -8.97 2.10
C PRO A 16 -0.98 -8.26 2.79
N ARG A 17 0.21 -8.86 2.84
CA ARG A 17 1.32 -8.19 3.49
C ARG A 17 1.78 -6.99 2.71
N LYS A 18 1.80 -7.11 1.39
CA LYS A 18 2.23 -6.02 0.55
C LYS A 18 1.25 -4.87 0.71
N ASP A 19 -0.04 -5.17 0.67
CA ASP A 19 -1.05 -4.13 0.81
C ASP A 19 -1.01 -3.49 2.18
N ALA A 20 -0.76 -4.28 3.21
CA ALA A 20 -0.68 -3.74 4.56
C ALA A 20 0.52 -2.79 4.70
N LEU A 21 1.63 -3.12 4.06
CA LEU A 21 2.80 -2.25 4.10
C LEU A 21 2.51 -0.93 3.39
N VAL A 22 1.82 -0.99 2.27
CA VAL A 22 1.47 0.22 1.54
C VAL A 22 0.52 1.08 2.36
N ALA A 23 -0.47 0.46 3.00
CA ALA A 23 -1.42 1.21 3.81
C ALA A 23 -0.74 1.87 5.01
N ALA A 24 0.19 1.16 5.65
CA ALA A 24 0.91 1.72 6.78
C ALA A 24 1.80 2.87 6.31
N ALA A 25 2.47 2.70 5.18
CA ALA A 25 3.32 3.76 4.65
C ALA A 25 2.48 4.99 4.27
N TYR A 26 1.29 4.77 3.75
CA TYR A 26 0.41 5.86 3.41
C TYR A 26 0.09 6.70 4.66
N LYS A 27 -0.20 6.03 5.76
CA LYS A 27 -0.50 6.76 6.99
C LYS A 27 0.68 7.58 7.46
N VAL A 28 1.87 7.04 7.37
CA VAL A 28 3.05 7.77 7.80
C VAL A 28 3.29 8.96 6.88
N LEU A 29 3.16 8.76 5.57
CA LEU A 29 3.36 9.85 4.63
C LEU A 29 2.34 10.96 4.85
N ALA A 30 1.10 10.58 5.13
CA ALA A 30 0.04 11.56 5.32
C ALA A 30 0.27 12.40 6.58
N THR A 31 0.91 11.83 7.59
CA THR A 31 1.08 12.55 8.84
C THR A 31 2.46 13.16 9.00
N ARG A 32 3.49 12.56 8.42
CA ARG A 32 4.85 13.04 8.62
C ARG A 32 5.60 13.41 7.36
N GLY A 33 5.03 13.12 6.21
CA GLY A 33 5.69 13.45 4.94
C GLY A 33 6.78 12.46 4.59
N PHE A 34 7.45 12.71 3.47
CA PHE A 34 8.48 11.81 2.98
C PHE A 34 9.62 11.67 3.95
N GLU A 35 10.02 12.75 4.57
CA GLU A 35 11.16 12.68 5.45
C GLU A 35 10.89 11.92 6.72
N GLY A 36 9.64 11.80 7.09
CA GLY A 36 9.27 11.06 8.28
C GLY A 36 9.03 9.59 8.01
N LEU A 37 9.11 9.16 6.76
CA LEU A 37 8.84 7.77 6.42
C LEU A 37 10.08 6.93 6.68
N ARG A 38 9.97 5.97 7.58
CA ARG A 38 11.06 5.07 7.88
C ARG A 38 10.59 3.65 7.65
N THR A 39 11.31 2.91 6.81
CA THR A 39 10.87 1.57 6.43
C THR A 39 10.79 0.63 7.63
N ARG A 40 11.72 0.78 8.59
CA ARG A 40 11.67 -0.08 9.75
C ARG A 40 10.41 0.15 10.57
N GLU A 41 9.98 1.39 10.65
CA GLU A 41 8.78 1.70 11.39
C GLU A 41 7.56 1.15 10.67
N VAL A 42 7.53 1.25 9.35
CA VAL A 42 6.43 0.72 8.57
C VAL A 42 6.35 -0.80 8.76
N ALA A 43 7.49 -1.48 8.73
CA ALA A 43 7.51 -2.92 8.94
C ALA A 43 6.98 -3.27 10.33
N ALA A 44 7.37 -2.50 11.34
CA ALA A 44 6.91 -2.75 12.69
C ALA A 44 5.41 -2.54 12.83
N MET A 45 4.87 -1.53 12.15
CA MET A 45 3.44 -1.28 12.20
C MET A 45 2.63 -2.44 11.66
N VAL A 46 3.17 -3.14 10.69
CA VAL A 46 2.48 -4.25 10.07
C VAL A 46 2.78 -5.56 10.81
N GLY A 47 3.85 -5.58 11.58
CA GLY A 47 4.22 -6.79 12.30
C GLY A 47 5.08 -7.73 11.50
N VAL A 48 5.86 -7.22 10.55
CA VAL A 48 6.77 -8.04 9.78
C VAL A 48 8.18 -7.52 10.00
N ASN A 49 9.17 -8.32 9.67
CA ASN A 49 10.54 -7.85 9.85
C ASN A 49 10.95 -7.05 8.62
N ILE A 50 12.06 -6.34 8.74
CA ILE A 50 12.49 -5.45 7.68
C ILE A 50 12.86 -6.23 6.40
N ALA A 51 13.31 -7.46 6.55
CA ALA A 51 13.65 -8.25 5.37
C ALA A 51 12.41 -8.55 4.54
N THR A 52 11.28 -8.76 5.18
CA THR A 52 10.02 -8.99 4.48
C THR A 52 9.62 -7.73 3.71
N LEU A 53 9.79 -6.57 4.32
CA LEU A 53 9.47 -5.33 3.65
C LEU A 53 10.35 -5.18 2.42
N HIS A 54 11.66 -5.45 2.55
CA HIS A 54 12.57 -5.30 1.44
C HIS A 54 12.36 -6.33 0.35
N TYR A 55 11.71 -7.43 0.68
CA TYR A 55 11.36 -8.42 -0.33
C TYR A 55 10.33 -7.81 -1.30
N TYR A 56 9.34 -7.09 -0.78
CA TYR A 56 8.33 -6.49 -1.62
C TYR A 56 8.77 -5.14 -2.18
N PHE A 57 9.51 -4.38 -1.39
CA PHE A 57 9.93 -3.03 -1.77
C PHE A 57 11.41 -2.87 -1.46
N PRO A 58 12.27 -3.27 -2.39
CA PRO A 58 13.71 -3.22 -2.16
C PRO A 58 14.25 -1.84 -1.81
N HIS A 59 13.62 -0.81 -2.33
CA HIS A 59 14.05 0.55 -2.04
C HIS A 59 12.90 1.35 -1.50
N LYS A 60 13.21 2.38 -0.72
CA LYS A 60 12.18 3.24 -0.16
C LYS A 60 11.30 3.81 -1.27
N GLU A 61 11.91 4.14 -2.39
CA GLU A 61 11.17 4.70 -3.52
C GLU A 61 10.14 3.72 -4.06
N ASP A 62 10.42 2.44 -3.99
CA ASP A 62 9.46 1.44 -4.45
C ASP A 62 8.23 1.46 -3.56
N LEU A 63 8.45 1.61 -2.26
CA LEU A 63 7.35 1.69 -1.32
C LEU A 63 6.52 2.95 -1.59
N ILE A 64 7.19 4.05 -1.86
CA ILE A 64 6.50 5.30 -2.15
C ILE A 64 5.68 5.17 -3.42
N ARG A 65 6.20 4.50 -4.44
CA ARG A 65 5.43 4.28 -5.65
C ARG A 65 4.20 3.45 -5.35
N GLY A 66 4.33 2.48 -4.46
CA GLY A 66 3.19 1.67 -4.05
C GLY A 66 2.13 2.53 -3.39
N VAL A 67 2.56 3.46 -2.56
CA VAL A 67 1.63 4.36 -1.87
C VAL A 67 0.92 5.25 -2.87
N VAL A 68 1.64 5.77 -3.86
CA VAL A 68 1.03 6.63 -4.85
C VAL A 68 -0.05 5.86 -5.62
N GLY A 69 0.25 4.63 -6.02
CA GLY A 69 -0.73 3.82 -6.72
C GLY A 69 -1.93 3.48 -5.86
N TYR A 70 -1.71 3.35 -4.55
CA TYR A 70 -2.78 3.03 -3.62
C TYR A 70 -3.67 4.26 -3.36
N ALA A 71 -3.04 5.42 -3.18
CA ALA A 71 -3.77 6.62 -2.79
C ALA A 71 -4.44 7.36 -3.93
N MET A 72 -3.88 7.26 -5.13
CA MET A 72 -4.42 8.02 -6.26
C MET A 72 -5.88 7.72 -6.53
N PRO A 73 -6.31 6.46 -6.60
CA PRO A 73 -7.72 6.20 -6.86
C PRO A 73 -8.62 6.75 -5.77
N ILE A 74 -8.16 6.68 -4.52
CA ILE A 74 -8.93 7.17 -3.41
C ILE A 74 -9.09 8.68 -3.52
N ALA A 75 -8.00 9.37 -3.83
CA ALA A 75 -8.03 10.81 -3.94
C ALA A 75 -8.91 11.24 -5.12
N PHE A 76 -8.86 10.48 -6.21
CA PHE A 76 -9.66 10.79 -7.37
C PHE A 76 -11.14 10.67 -7.05
N VAL A 77 -11.53 9.61 -6.36
CA VAL A 77 -12.92 9.40 -6.00
C VAL A 77 -13.39 10.49 -5.04
N ALA A 78 -12.56 10.86 -4.08
CA ALA A 78 -12.92 11.91 -3.15
C ALA A 78 -13.10 13.24 -3.88
N GLY A 79 -12.26 13.50 -4.86
CA GLY A 79 -12.38 14.71 -5.64
C GLY A 79 -13.67 14.74 -6.42
N GLN A 80 -14.05 13.59 -7.00
CA GLN A 80 -15.26 13.51 -7.76
C GLN A 80 -16.48 13.75 -6.88
N VAL A 81 -16.47 13.19 -5.69
CA VAL A 81 -17.57 13.38 -4.77
C VAL A 81 -17.70 14.83 -4.40
N GLN A 82 -16.59 15.49 -4.15
CA GLN A 82 -16.64 16.89 -3.80
C GLN A 82 -17.18 17.72 -4.93
N LEU A 83 -16.82 17.43 -6.14
CA LEU A 83 -17.32 18.17 -7.28
C LEU A 83 -18.82 17.99 -7.40
N ARG A 84 -19.32 16.81 -7.13
CA ARG A 84 -20.73 16.60 -7.24
C ARG A 84 -21.53 17.35 -6.20
N LEU A 85 -20.95 17.54 -5.05
CA LEU A 85 -21.66 18.22 -4.00
C LEU A 85 -21.71 19.70 -4.22
N ARG A 86 -20.95 20.20 -5.14
CA ARG A 86 -21.05 21.60 -5.45
C ARG A 86 -22.15 21.85 -6.42
#